data_b2bf6c68aced15640f9974a8cad4a412
#
_entry.id   b2bf6c68aced15640f9974a8cad4a412
#
_cell.length_a   1.000
_cell.length_b   1.000
_cell.length_c   1.000
_cell.angle_alpha   90.00
_cell.angle_beta   90.00
_cell.angle_gamma   90.00
#
_symmetry.space_group_name_H-M   'P 1'
#
loop_
_entity.id
_entity.type
_entity.pdbx_description
1 polymer ?
#
loop_
_entity_poly.entity_id
_entity_poly.type
_entity_poly.pdbx_seq_one_letter_code
_entity_poly.pdbx_strand_id
1 'polypeptide(L)'
;MVSYFVRYRGSANDPQAFNAYYEEQHAALLRQFPRIRALVLHRPAHASDPFPVRRGGTFLLAQMQFDNPNDLDAALRSDARRRARDDFHNFPPFSGEVTHEAMIAKTVF
;
A
#
# COMPACT_ATOMS: atom_id res chain seq x y z
N MET A 1 -12.17 -1.56 12.78
CA MET A 1 -10.87 -1.35 12.14
C MET A 1 -11.06 -0.80 10.75
N VAL A 2 -10.17 0.04 10.32
CA VAL A 2 -10.16 0.60 8.96
C VAL A 2 -8.80 0.31 8.32
N SER A 3 -8.83 0.00 7.03
CA SER A 3 -7.63 -0.18 6.22
C SER A 3 -7.55 0.91 5.15
N TYR A 4 -6.35 1.42 4.92
CA TYR A 4 -6.06 2.33 3.83
C TYR A 4 -5.17 1.61 2.83
N PHE A 5 -5.71 1.40 1.64
CA PHE A 5 -5.02 0.67 0.59
C PHE A 5 -4.38 1.61 -0.41
N VAL A 6 -3.13 1.34 -0.73
CA VAL A 6 -2.45 1.98 -1.86
C VAL A 6 -2.12 0.89 -2.87
N ARG A 7 -2.74 0.97 -4.03
CA ARG A 7 -2.62 -0.04 -5.07
C ARG A 7 -1.79 0.48 -6.24
N TYR A 8 -0.76 -0.27 -6.59
CA TYR A 8 0.10 -0.02 -7.75
C TYR A 8 -0.29 -1.01 -8.84
N ARG A 9 -0.85 -0.50 -9.93
CA ARG A 9 -1.24 -1.31 -11.10
C ARG A 9 -0.36 -0.92 -12.26
N GLY A 10 0.37 -1.89 -12.81
CA GLY A 10 1.31 -1.64 -13.90
C GLY A 10 2.59 -2.41 -13.73
N SER A 11 3.71 -1.79 -14.09
CA SER A 11 5.01 -2.46 -14.05
C SER A 11 6.12 -1.55 -13.57
N ALA A 12 7.05 -2.12 -12.82
CA ALA A 12 8.30 -1.47 -12.46
C ALA A 12 9.37 -1.87 -13.47
N ASN A 13 10.26 -0.92 -13.83
CA ASN A 13 11.39 -1.22 -14.71
C ASN A 13 12.28 -2.29 -14.10
N ASP A 14 12.49 -2.20 -12.77
CA ASP A 14 13.23 -3.18 -12.00
C ASP A 14 12.36 -3.54 -10.77
N PRO A 15 11.59 -4.65 -10.85
CA PRO A 15 10.70 -5.04 -9.75
C PRO A 15 11.41 -5.27 -8.42
N GLN A 16 12.61 -5.86 -8.45
CA GLN A 16 13.36 -6.10 -7.21
C GLN A 16 13.79 -4.79 -6.57
N ALA A 17 14.30 -3.86 -7.36
CA ALA A 17 14.69 -2.55 -6.85
C ALA A 17 13.51 -1.78 -6.28
N PHE A 18 12.36 -1.80 -6.96
CA PHE A 18 11.16 -1.14 -6.47
C PHE A 18 10.71 -1.74 -5.14
N ASN A 19 10.63 -3.05 -5.05
CA ASN A 19 10.19 -3.74 -3.84
C ASN A 19 11.15 -3.51 -2.68
N ALA A 20 12.45 -3.56 -2.94
CA ALA A 20 13.46 -3.29 -1.91
C ALA A 20 13.37 -1.86 -1.39
N TYR A 21 13.21 -0.88 -2.29
CA TYR A 21 13.05 0.51 -1.89
C TYR A 21 11.81 0.69 -1.02
N TYR A 22 10.69 0.09 -1.42
CA TYR A 22 9.45 0.20 -0.66
C TYR A 22 9.61 -0.34 0.76
N GLU A 23 10.16 -1.55 0.89
CA GLU A 23 10.32 -2.19 2.20
C GLU A 23 11.36 -1.53 3.08
N GLU A 24 12.48 -1.09 2.50
CA GLU A 24 13.64 -0.61 3.27
C GLU A 24 13.58 0.89 3.53
N GLN A 25 13.00 1.67 2.59
CA GLN A 25 13.01 3.12 2.70
C GLN A 25 11.60 3.69 2.94
N HIS A 26 10.67 3.39 2.06
CA HIS A 26 9.33 3.97 2.16
C HIS A 26 8.56 3.49 3.38
N ALA A 27 8.65 2.22 3.70
CA ALA A 27 7.96 1.65 4.86
C ALA A 27 8.39 2.31 6.17
N ALA A 28 9.65 2.75 6.28
CA ALA A 28 10.12 3.46 7.46
C ALA A 28 9.38 4.80 7.65
N LEU A 29 9.05 5.48 6.56
CA LEU A 29 8.26 6.71 6.60
C LEU A 29 6.80 6.43 6.99
N LEU A 30 6.22 5.37 6.44
CA LEU A 30 4.86 4.97 6.79
C LEU A 30 4.73 4.58 8.26
N ARG A 31 5.80 4.01 8.82
CA ARG A 31 5.82 3.65 10.24
C ARG A 31 5.66 4.86 11.16
N GLN A 32 5.99 6.04 10.68
CA GLN A 32 5.86 7.28 11.44
C GLN A 32 4.45 7.86 11.45
N PHE A 33 3.53 7.30 10.68
CA PHE A 33 2.13 7.73 10.70
C PHE A 33 1.58 7.58 12.11
N PRO A 34 0.97 8.65 12.67
CA PRO A 34 0.41 8.55 14.02
C PRO A 34 -0.65 7.45 14.09
N ARG A 35 -0.57 6.64 15.14
CA ARG A 35 -1.51 5.57 15.45
C ARG A 35 -1.62 4.45 14.42
N ILE A 36 -0.69 4.35 13.50
CA ILE A 36 -0.69 3.21 12.58
C ILE A 36 -0.46 1.91 13.36
N ARG A 37 -1.25 0.88 13.04
CA ARG A 37 -1.16 -0.41 13.71
C ARG A 37 -0.31 -1.41 12.95
N ALA A 38 -0.44 -1.42 11.62
CA ALA A 38 0.27 -2.37 10.80
C ALA A 38 0.40 -1.86 9.37
N LEU A 39 1.43 -2.34 8.69
CA LEU A 39 1.58 -2.24 7.24
C LEU A 39 1.75 -3.65 6.71
N VAL A 40 0.84 -4.04 5.82
CA VAL A 40 0.90 -5.36 5.17
C VAL A 40 1.07 -5.12 3.67
N LEU A 41 2.09 -5.73 3.10
CA LEU A 41 2.35 -5.64 1.66
C LEU A 41 1.89 -6.92 1.00
N HIS A 42 1.08 -6.78 -0.05
CA HIS A 42 0.59 -7.88 -0.86
C HIS A 42 1.20 -7.80 -2.24
N ARG A 43 1.74 -8.91 -2.70
CA ARG A 43 2.33 -9.03 -4.04
C ARG A 43 1.65 -10.16 -4.79
N PRO A 44 1.72 -10.15 -6.12
CA PRO A 44 1.13 -11.22 -6.92
C PRO A 44 1.63 -12.59 -6.50
N ALA A 45 0.72 -13.54 -6.42
CA ALA A 45 1.01 -14.94 -6.17
C ALA A 45 0.41 -15.77 -7.30
N HIS A 46 1.05 -16.88 -7.59
CA HIS A 46 0.49 -17.81 -8.56
C HIS A 46 -0.65 -18.61 -7.91
N ALA A 47 -1.77 -18.69 -8.61
CA ALA A 47 -2.89 -19.55 -8.23
C ALA A 47 -3.41 -20.25 -9.44
N SER A 48 -3.66 -21.56 -9.32
CA SER A 48 -4.32 -22.35 -10.36
C SER A 48 -5.81 -22.37 -10.09
N ASP A 49 -6.54 -21.50 -10.78
CA ASP A 49 -7.98 -21.38 -10.63
C ASP A 49 -8.66 -22.10 -11.82
N PRO A 50 -9.51 -23.10 -11.56
CA PRO A 50 -10.19 -23.81 -12.64
C PRO A 50 -11.31 -22.99 -13.30
N PHE A 51 -11.72 -21.89 -12.70
CA PHE A 51 -12.76 -21.04 -13.27
C PHE A 51 -12.15 -19.95 -14.15
N PRO A 52 -12.89 -19.46 -15.17
CA PRO A 52 -12.40 -18.40 -16.04
C PRO A 52 -12.53 -17.02 -15.36
N VAL A 53 -11.63 -16.74 -14.43
CA VAL A 53 -11.62 -15.49 -13.66
C VAL A 53 -10.72 -14.46 -14.29
N ARG A 54 -11.05 -13.17 -14.08
CA ARG A 54 -10.19 -12.06 -14.48
C ARG A 54 -9.11 -11.81 -13.44
N ARG A 55 -7.89 -11.58 -13.91
CA ARG A 55 -6.79 -11.19 -13.03
C ARG A 55 -6.80 -9.68 -12.83
N GLY A 56 -6.44 -9.22 -11.62
CA GLY A 56 -6.53 -7.82 -11.26
C GLY A 56 -5.39 -6.94 -11.76
N GLY A 57 -4.23 -7.52 -12.06
CA GLY A 57 -3.07 -6.76 -12.56
C GLY A 57 -2.38 -5.91 -11.50
N THR A 58 -2.56 -6.20 -10.23
CA THR A 58 -1.88 -5.48 -9.15
C THR A 58 -0.41 -5.90 -9.08
N PHE A 59 0.48 -4.91 -9.06
CA PHE A 59 1.91 -5.13 -8.82
C PHE A 59 2.21 -5.17 -7.32
N LEU A 60 1.65 -4.21 -6.59
CA LEU A 60 1.81 -4.09 -5.14
C LEU A 60 0.54 -3.52 -4.54
N LEU A 61 0.06 -4.11 -3.46
CA LEU A 61 -1.03 -3.56 -2.66
C LEU A 61 -0.51 -3.34 -1.24
N ALA A 62 -0.37 -2.09 -0.84
CA ALA A 62 0.01 -1.74 0.52
C ALA A 62 -1.24 -1.52 1.34
N GLN A 63 -1.32 -2.18 2.49
CA GLN A 63 -2.45 -2.08 3.42
C GLN A 63 -1.97 -1.50 4.73
N MET A 64 -2.40 -0.28 5.03
CA MET A 64 -2.17 0.36 6.33
C MET A 64 -3.39 0.17 7.20
N GLN A 65 -3.21 -0.28 8.44
CA GLN A 65 -4.30 -0.57 9.36
C GLN A 65 -4.33 0.41 10.53
N PHE A 66 -5.55 0.88 10.84
CA PHE A 66 -5.83 1.79 11.95
C PHE A 66 -7.03 1.26 12.74
N ASP A 67 -7.16 1.64 14.01
CA ASP A 67 -8.27 1.17 14.84
C ASP A 67 -9.63 1.68 14.37
N ASN A 68 -9.67 2.91 13.87
CA ASN A 68 -10.92 3.56 13.48
C ASN A 68 -10.68 4.66 12.43
N PRO A 69 -11.75 5.15 11.79
CA PRO A 69 -11.62 6.21 10.77
C PRO A 69 -11.01 7.52 11.27
N ASN A 70 -11.25 7.89 12.52
CA ASN A 70 -10.66 9.12 13.06
C ASN A 70 -9.15 9.05 13.14
N ASP A 71 -8.61 7.89 13.52
CA ASP A 71 -7.16 7.66 13.54
C ASP A 71 -6.57 7.73 12.14
N LEU A 72 -7.24 7.15 11.17
CA LEU A 72 -6.83 7.25 9.77
C LEU A 72 -6.81 8.71 9.30
N ASP A 73 -7.88 9.47 9.57
CA ASP A 73 -7.96 10.86 9.16
C ASP A 73 -6.82 11.69 9.77
N ALA A 74 -6.52 11.46 11.03
CA ALA A 74 -5.41 12.14 11.70
C ALA A 74 -4.06 11.81 11.03
N ALA A 75 -3.85 10.55 10.68
CA ALA A 75 -2.64 10.11 9.99
C ALA A 75 -2.52 10.75 8.61
N LEU A 76 -3.61 10.83 7.85
CA LEU A 76 -3.60 11.41 6.51
C LEU A 76 -3.33 12.91 6.49
N ARG A 77 -3.59 13.62 7.61
CA ARG A 77 -3.31 15.05 7.75
C ARG A 77 -1.95 15.35 8.38
N SER A 78 -1.21 14.32 8.76
CA SER A 78 0.04 14.48 9.50
C SER A 78 1.19 14.90 8.61
N ASP A 79 2.23 15.46 9.24
CA ASP A 79 3.50 15.74 8.55
C ASP A 79 4.17 14.46 8.07
N ALA A 80 3.99 13.36 8.80
CA ALA A 80 4.51 12.06 8.38
C ALA A 80 3.93 11.65 7.02
N ARG A 81 2.65 11.88 6.78
CA ARG A 81 2.02 11.61 5.49
C ARG A 81 2.61 12.49 4.39
N ARG A 82 2.87 13.76 4.69
CA ARG A 82 3.48 14.67 3.71
C ARG A 82 4.87 14.17 3.31
N ARG A 83 5.68 13.74 4.26
CA ARG A 83 7.01 13.19 3.97
C ARG A 83 6.92 11.92 3.12
N ALA A 84 5.95 11.06 3.39
CA ALA A 84 5.76 9.85 2.59
C ALA A 84 5.34 10.18 1.14
N ARG A 85 4.50 11.21 0.95
CA ARG A 85 4.12 11.68 -0.39
C ARG A 85 5.33 12.24 -1.14
N ASP A 86 6.15 13.02 -0.47
CA ASP A 86 7.36 13.59 -1.07
C ASP A 86 8.34 12.50 -1.51
N ASP A 87 8.36 11.38 -0.81
CA ASP A 87 9.25 10.27 -1.10
C ASP A 87 8.95 9.59 -2.44
N PHE A 88 7.78 9.80 -3.02
CA PHE A 88 7.46 9.25 -4.36
C PHE A 88 8.46 9.69 -5.42
N HIS A 89 9.07 10.86 -5.26
CA HIS A 89 10.12 11.33 -6.18
C HIS A 89 11.38 10.48 -6.15
N ASN A 90 11.57 9.70 -5.10
CA ASN A 90 12.76 8.85 -4.92
C ASN A 90 12.51 7.40 -5.33
N PHE A 91 11.28 7.04 -5.66
CA PHE A 91 10.96 5.66 -6.04
C PHE A 91 11.66 5.29 -7.35
N PRO A 92 12.12 4.04 -7.47
CA PRO A 92 12.54 3.52 -8.77
C PRO A 92 11.40 3.63 -9.80
N PRO A 93 11.71 3.72 -11.10
CA PRO A 93 10.70 3.95 -12.12
C PRO A 93 9.57 2.93 -12.10
N PHE A 94 8.36 3.42 -12.15
CA PHE A 94 7.12 2.63 -12.22
C PHE A 94 6.20 3.25 -13.26
N SER A 95 5.64 2.40 -14.13
CA SER A 95 4.69 2.82 -15.17
C SER A 95 3.33 2.21 -14.85
N GLY A 96 2.36 3.07 -14.63
CA GLY A 96 1.00 2.61 -14.35
C GLY A 96 0.25 3.58 -13.47
N GLU A 97 -0.71 3.05 -12.74
CA GLU A 97 -1.68 3.79 -11.95
C GLU A 97 -1.50 3.49 -10.47
N VAL A 98 -1.58 4.52 -9.64
CA VAL A 98 -1.56 4.37 -8.17
C VAL A 98 -2.89 4.91 -7.64
N THR A 99 -3.63 4.06 -6.93
CA THR A 99 -4.91 4.44 -6.34
C THR A 99 -4.89 4.30 -4.83
N HIS A 100 -5.72 5.09 -4.15
CA HIS A 100 -5.82 5.12 -2.70
C HIS A 100 -7.27 4.88 -2.31
N GLU A 101 -7.50 4.00 -1.33
CA GLU A 101 -8.87 3.66 -0.94
C GLU A 101 -8.93 3.30 0.54
N ALA A 102 -9.86 3.93 1.27
CA ALA A 102 -10.14 3.58 2.65
C ALA A 102 -11.32 2.61 2.71
N MET A 103 -11.18 1.55 3.50
CA MET A 103 -12.22 0.54 3.63
C MET A 103 -12.38 0.13 5.08
N ILE A 104 -13.65 -0.03 5.51
CA ILE A 104 -13.96 -0.60 6.82
C ILE A 104 -13.71 -2.10 6.74
N ALA A 105 -12.92 -2.60 7.68
CA ALA A 105 -12.63 -4.03 7.78
C ALA A 105 -13.51 -4.67 8.86
N LYS A 106 -14.14 -5.77 8.51
CA LYS A 106 -14.92 -6.57 9.46
C LYS A 106 -14.48 -8.02 9.32
N THR A 107 -13.97 -8.58 10.42
CA THR A 107 -13.66 -10.01 10.47
C THR A 107 -14.97 -10.77 10.67
N VAL A 108 -15.29 -11.65 9.73
CA VAL A 108 -16.54 -12.41 9.75
C VAL A 108 -16.35 -13.75 10.47
N PHE A 109 -15.19 -14.38 10.31
CA PHE A 109 -14.80 -15.56 11.04
C PHE A 109 -13.30 -15.70 11.21
#